data_0f7727f0b66c0052e1416a9f20e625d4
#
_entry.id   0f7727f0b66c0052e1416a9f20e625d4
#
_cell.length_a   1.000
_cell.length_b   1.000
_cell.length_c   1.000
_cell.angle_alpha   90.00
_cell.angle_beta   90.00
_cell.angle_gamma   90.00
#
_symmetry.space_group_name_H-M   'P 1'
#
loop_
_entity.id
_entity.type
_entity.pdbx_description
1 polymer ?
#
loop_
_entity_poly.entity_id
_entity_poly.type
_entity_poly.pdbx_seq_one_letter_code
_entity_poly.pdbx_strand_id
1 'polypeptide(L)'
;TTTSPDATRAVIPRLQASLDRRFPGAQVLVRDLKQGPPVSAPVELRLYGPDLATLDRAGEELRGLMAEVPAITHTRASLAGAAPQLRLEVDETAVDLLGLELADVAAQLDAALAGVIGGSLIEGSEALDVRVRLDGAQRAAAQALAGLVLVPPGADPAGAYPGVPASAVATLRLVPGEPVITRRDGERVNTVQGFVHLGVLPEEALAAVRERVTAAGWRPPAGYRLAVGGDSDARGAAVRNLASPLGLIAA
;
A
#
# COMPACT_ATOMS: atom_id res chain seq x y z
N THR A 1 -6.74 0.34 -27.18
CA THR A 1 -5.46 -0.21 -27.69
C THR A 1 -4.87 0.81 -28.64
N THR A 2 -3.67 1.34 -28.35
CA THR A 2 -2.97 2.26 -29.25
C THR A 2 -2.25 1.45 -30.33
N THR A 3 -2.31 1.95 -31.56
CA THR A 3 -1.82 1.22 -32.76
C THR A 3 -0.34 1.44 -33.05
N SER A 4 0.33 2.38 -32.32
CA SER A 4 1.78 2.62 -32.46
C SER A 4 2.42 3.08 -31.15
N PRO A 5 3.74 2.87 -30.98
CA PRO A 5 4.49 3.37 -29.81
C PRO A 5 4.43 4.90 -29.65
N ASP A 6 4.42 5.63 -30.75
CA ASP A 6 4.35 7.10 -30.73
C ASP A 6 2.99 7.60 -30.30
N ALA A 7 1.91 6.94 -30.71
CA ALA A 7 0.56 7.23 -30.23
C ALA A 7 0.44 6.99 -28.70
N THR A 8 1.05 5.91 -28.21
CA THR A 8 1.12 5.63 -26.76
C THR A 8 1.84 6.73 -26.00
N ARG A 9 3.02 7.16 -26.49
CA ARG A 9 3.81 8.23 -25.88
C ARG A 9 3.05 9.56 -25.84
N ALA A 10 2.25 9.87 -26.85
CA ALA A 10 1.45 11.09 -26.90
C ALA A 10 0.23 11.06 -25.95
N VAL A 11 -0.35 9.89 -25.71
CA VAL A 11 -1.55 9.72 -24.86
C VAL A 11 -1.21 9.77 -23.37
N ILE A 12 -0.08 9.18 -22.93
CA ILE A 12 0.29 9.05 -21.52
C ILE A 12 0.30 10.40 -20.78
N PRO A 13 0.99 11.47 -21.24
CA PRO A 13 1.02 12.75 -20.54
C PRO A 13 -0.36 13.42 -20.44
N ARG A 14 -1.18 13.30 -21.49
CA ARG A 14 -2.53 13.87 -21.52
C ARG A 14 -3.46 13.15 -20.55
N LEU A 15 -3.36 11.82 -20.50
CA LEU A 15 -4.13 11.00 -19.59
C LEU A 15 -3.71 11.25 -18.14
N GLN A 16 -2.39 11.30 -17.86
CA GLN A 16 -1.86 11.65 -16.54
C GLN A 16 -2.41 13.00 -16.07
N ALA A 17 -2.26 14.06 -16.86
CA ALA A 17 -2.75 15.39 -16.49
C ALA A 17 -4.28 15.45 -16.33
N SER A 18 -5.03 14.64 -17.06
CA SER A 18 -6.49 14.54 -16.90
C SER A 18 -6.87 13.86 -15.59
N LEU A 19 -6.19 12.78 -15.24
CA LEU A 19 -6.45 12.00 -14.02
C LEU A 19 -6.04 12.78 -12.77
N ASP A 20 -4.91 13.50 -12.79
CA ASP A 20 -4.46 14.35 -11.69
C ASP A 20 -5.48 15.45 -11.35
N ARG A 21 -6.08 16.06 -12.39
CA ARG A 21 -7.16 17.05 -12.18
C ARG A 21 -8.47 16.45 -11.71
N ARG A 22 -8.81 15.26 -12.19
CA ARG A 22 -10.10 14.62 -11.89
C ARG A 22 -10.13 13.96 -10.51
N PHE A 23 -8.99 13.51 -10.03
CA PHE A 23 -8.85 12.76 -8.78
C PHE A 23 -7.77 13.37 -7.86
N PRO A 24 -7.94 14.61 -7.36
CA PRO A 24 -6.92 15.30 -6.58
C PRO A 24 -6.59 14.61 -5.24
N GLY A 25 -7.48 13.75 -4.74
CA GLY A 25 -7.29 12.96 -3.53
C GLY A 25 -6.66 11.58 -3.74
N ALA A 26 -6.28 11.24 -4.99
CA ALA A 26 -5.72 9.93 -5.32
C ALA A 26 -4.44 10.08 -6.13
N GLN A 27 -3.46 9.24 -5.86
CA GLN A 27 -2.28 9.11 -6.72
C GLN A 27 -2.56 8.13 -7.84
N VAL A 28 -2.75 8.63 -9.06
CA VAL A 28 -2.95 7.81 -10.26
C VAL A 28 -1.72 7.92 -11.14
N LEU A 29 -1.01 6.82 -11.34
CA LEU A 29 0.19 6.78 -12.16
C LEU A 29 -0.09 6.05 -13.49
N VAL A 30 0.03 6.78 -14.60
CA VAL A 30 -0.05 6.20 -15.94
C VAL A 30 1.34 5.78 -16.38
N ARG A 31 1.53 4.46 -16.60
CA ARG A 31 2.83 3.88 -16.94
C ARG A 31 2.82 3.24 -18.33
N ASP A 32 3.94 3.35 -19.00
CA ASP A 32 4.27 2.54 -20.17
C ASP A 32 4.68 1.13 -19.73
N LEU A 33 4.19 0.12 -20.43
CA LEU A 33 4.59 -1.27 -20.22
C LEU A 33 5.92 -1.51 -20.92
N LYS A 34 7.00 -1.52 -20.15
CA LYS A 34 8.35 -1.81 -20.66
C LYS A 34 8.65 -3.30 -20.55
N GLN A 35 9.30 -3.84 -21.59
CA GLN A 35 9.92 -5.16 -21.50
C GLN A 35 11.24 -5.06 -20.73
N GLY A 36 11.50 -6.04 -19.87
CA GLY A 36 12.72 -6.11 -19.06
C GLY A 36 12.45 -6.60 -17.64
N PRO A 37 13.48 -6.72 -16.79
CA PRO A 37 13.30 -7.06 -15.39
C PRO A 37 12.34 -6.08 -14.70
N PRO A 38 11.43 -6.58 -13.85
CA PRO A 38 10.49 -5.71 -13.14
C PRO A 38 11.26 -4.78 -12.20
N VAL A 39 11.24 -3.48 -12.50
CA VAL A 39 11.80 -2.44 -11.63
C VAL A 39 10.64 -1.76 -10.92
N SER A 40 10.71 -1.65 -9.60
CA SER A 40 9.64 -1.07 -8.78
C SER A 40 9.41 0.41 -9.12
N ALA A 41 10.51 1.16 -9.28
CA ALA A 41 10.49 2.56 -9.72
C ALA A 41 11.78 2.92 -10.47
N PRO A 42 11.74 3.92 -11.38
CA PRO A 42 12.93 4.41 -12.07
C PRO A 42 14.01 4.94 -11.14
N VAL A 43 13.63 5.69 -10.11
CA VAL A 43 14.51 6.23 -9.08
C VAL A 43 14.08 5.67 -7.72
N GLU A 44 15.02 5.08 -7.00
CA GLU A 44 14.81 4.59 -5.64
C GLU A 44 15.93 5.08 -4.73
N LEU A 45 15.53 5.56 -3.55
CA LEU A 45 16.42 5.83 -2.44
C LEU A 45 16.02 4.93 -1.28
N ARG A 46 16.95 4.15 -0.77
CA ARG A 46 16.71 3.17 0.30
C ARG A 46 17.38 3.64 1.58
N LEU A 47 16.56 3.94 2.57
CA LEU A 47 17.00 4.35 3.89
C LEU A 47 16.96 3.14 4.83
N TYR A 48 18.09 2.78 5.40
CA TYR A 48 18.24 1.65 6.32
C TYR A 48 18.44 2.16 7.74
N GLY A 49 17.85 1.48 8.72
CA GLY A 49 18.03 1.84 10.12
C GLY A 49 17.21 1.01 11.10
N PRO A 50 17.50 1.15 12.41
CA PRO A 50 16.94 0.26 13.42
C PRO A 50 15.52 0.64 13.88
N ASP A 51 15.16 1.93 13.91
CA ASP A 51 13.89 2.39 14.42
C ASP A 51 12.92 2.78 13.30
N LEU A 52 11.69 2.26 13.37
CA LEU A 52 10.66 2.45 12.33
C LEU A 52 10.13 3.88 12.28
N ALA A 53 9.92 4.53 13.43
CA ALA A 53 9.39 5.88 13.47
C ALA A 53 10.38 6.89 12.86
N THR A 54 11.66 6.68 13.10
CA THR A 54 12.74 7.49 12.51
C THR A 54 12.88 7.20 11.01
N LEU A 55 12.76 5.93 10.58
CA LEU A 55 12.75 5.55 9.17
C LEU A 55 11.57 6.17 8.42
N ASP A 56 10.39 6.18 9.03
CA ASP A 56 9.20 6.76 8.44
C ASP A 56 9.35 8.27 8.26
N ARG A 57 9.68 8.99 9.34
CA ARG A 57 9.88 10.46 9.30
C ARG A 57 10.96 10.87 8.30
N ALA A 58 12.15 10.26 8.36
CA ALA A 58 13.24 10.59 7.46
C ALA A 58 12.93 10.18 6.01
N GLY A 59 12.17 9.12 5.80
CA GLY A 59 11.66 8.72 4.50
C GLY A 59 10.68 9.72 3.91
N GLU A 60 9.76 10.27 4.74
CA GLU A 60 8.83 11.31 4.31
C GLU A 60 9.51 12.63 3.98
N GLU A 61 10.52 13.04 4.76
CA GLU A 61 11.36 14.20 4.44
C GLU A 61 12.02 14.02 3.06
N LEU A 62 12.64 12.87 2.86
CA LEU A 62 13.31 12.54 1.60
C LEU A 62 12.33 12.46 0.42
N ARG A 63 11.14 11.91 0.64
CA ARG A 63 10.04 11.88 -0.33
C ARG A 63 9.59 13.29 -0.72
N GLY A 64 9.47 14.18 0.26
CA GLY A 64 9.14 15.59 0.04
C GLY A 64 10.16 16.29 -0.86
N LEU A 65 11.46 16.13 -0.54
CA LEU A 65 12.54 16.69 -1.35
C LEU A 65 12.56 16.13 -2.77
N MET A 66 12.29 14.83 -2.92
CA MET A 66 12.20 14.18 -4.24
C MET A 66 11.01 14.71 -5.04
N ALA A 67 9.88 15.01 -4.39
CA ALA A 67 8.68 15.53 -5.04
C ALA A 67 8.87 16.96 -5.61
N GLU A 68 9.83 17.71 -5.09
CA GLU A 68 10.14 19.06 -5.59
C GLU A 68 10.95 19.06 -6.89
N VAL A 69 11.46 17.90 -7.32
CA VAL A 69 12.25 17.79 -8.55
C VAL A 69 11.34 17.75 -9.77
N PRO A 70 11.47 18.69 -10.73
CA PRO A 70 10.56 18.77 -11.89
C PRO A 70 10.54 17.52 -12.78
N ALA A 71 11.61 16.73 -12.75
CA ALA A 71 11.69 15.46 -13.48
C ALA A 71 10.83 14.34 -12.89
N ILE A 72 10.34 14.51 -11.66
CA ILE A 72 9.55 13.52 -10.90
C ILE A 72 8.07 13.86 -11.00
N THR A 73 7.27 12.88 -11.41
CA THR A 73 5.81 12.99 -11.48
C THR A 73 5.14 12.65 -10.16
N HIS A 74 5.55 11.54 -9.55
CA HIS A 74 4.99 11.01 -8.31
C HIS A 74 6.08 10.45 -7.42
N THR A 75 5.86 10.51 -6.12
CA THR A 75 6.75 9.94 -5.11
C THR A 75 5.97 9.04 -4.16
N ARG A 76 6.64 8.02 -3.62
CA ARG A 76 6.07 7.10 -2.64
C ARG A 76 7.15 6.65 -1.67
N ALA A 77 6.84 6.61 -0.38
CA ALA A 77 7.67 5.96 0.63
C ALA A 77 7.00 4.64 1.06
N SER A 78 7.77 3.58 1.27
CA SER A 78 7.23 2.25 1.53
C SER A 78 6.62 2.09 2.94
N LEU A 79 7.04 2.89 3.90
CA LEU A 79 6.45 2.93 5.25
C LEU A 79 5.28 3.89 5.34
N ALA A 80 5.20 4.91 4.47
CA ALA A 80 4.11 5.86 4.45
C ALA A 80 2.86 5.27 3.78
N GLY A 81 1.70 5.67 4.29
CA GLY A 81 0.44 5.46 3.59
C GLY A 81 -0.07 4.01 3.60
N ALA A 82 0.08 3.30 4.71
CA ALA A 82 -0.73 2.10 4.93
C ALA A 82 -2.22 2.46 4.81
N ALA A 83 -2.99 1.61 4.15
CA ALA A 83 -4.43 1.84 4.00
C ALA A 83 -5.07 2.00 5.38
N PRO A 84 -5.95 2.99 5.59
CA PRO A 84 -6.62 3.15 6.86
C PRO A 84 -7.40 1.88 7.22
N GLN A 85 -7.35 1.51 8.50
CA GLN A 85 -8.02 0.34 9.04
C GLN A 85 -9.17 0.77 9.94
N LEU A 86 -10.26 0.03 9.86
CA LEU A 86 -11.34 0.17 10.80
C LEU A 86 -11.04 -0.71 12.02
N ARG A 87 -10.76 -0.06 13.16
CA ARG A 87 -10.52 -0.75 14.44
C ARG A 87 -11.80 -0.75 15.26
N LEU A 88 -12.12 -1.92 15.79
CA LEU A 88 -13.18 -2.09 16.74
C LEU A 88 -12.59 -2.06 18.16
N GLU A 89 -12.96 -1.10 18.97
CA GLU A 89 -12.65 -1.01 20.39
C GLU A 89 -13.85 -1.55 21.17
N VAL A 90 -13.71 -2.74 21.73
CA VAL A 90 -14.80 -3.45 22.40
C VAL A 90 -14.80 -3.08 23.89
N ASP A 91 -15.98 -2.82 24.46
CA ASP A 91 -16.21 -2.70 25.89
C ASP A 91 -16.51 -4.07 26.46
N GLU A 92 -15.52 -4.71 27.06
CA GLU A 92 -15.62 -6.04 27.65
C GLU A 92 -16.72 -6.14 28.71
N THR A 93 -16.90 -5.09 29.51
CA THR A 93 -17.94 -5.04 30.54
C THR A 93 -19.34 -5.07 29.92
N ALA A 94 -19.54 -4.31 28.85
CA ALA A 94 -20.82 -4.29 28.14
C ALA A 94 -21.10 -5.64 27.46
N VAL A 95 -20.07 -6.27 26.90
CA VAL A 95 -20.16 -7.62 26.29
C VAL A 95 -20.60 -8.65 27.30
N ASP A 96 -19.95 -8.69 28.47
CA ASP A 96 -20.28 -9.63 29.55
C ASP A 96 -21.70 -9.43 30.11
N LEU A 97 -22.12 -8.17 30.31
CA LEU A 97 -23.47 -7.83 30.79
C LEU A 97 -24.58 -8.28 29.84
N LEU A 98 -24.26 -8.39 28.54
CA LEU A 98 -25.20 -8.82 27.50
C LEU A 98 -25.13 -10.32 27.20
N GLY A 99 -24.31 -11.08 27.96
CA GLY A 99 -24.14 -12.50 27.78
C GLY A 99 -23.45 -12.89 26.44
N LEU A 100 -22.64 -11.99 25.93
CA LEU A 100 -21.78 -12.21 24.77
C LEU A 100 -20.35 -12.50 25.22
N GLU A 101 -19.60 -13.21 24.41
CA GLU A 101 -18.15 -13.32 24.54
C GLU A 101 -17.46 -12.50 23.43
N LEU A 102 -16.23 -12.07 23.66
CA LEU A 102 -15.44 -11.37 22.62
C LEU A 102 -15.31 -12.19 21.31
N ALA A 103 -15.21 -13.49 21.45
CA ALA A 103 -15.16 -14.41 20.33
C ALA A 103 -16.45 -14.39 19.50
N ASP A 104 -17.62 -14.29 20.15
CA ASP A 104 -18.93 -14.21 19.48
C ASP A 104 -19.06 -12.91 18.69
N VAL A 105 -18.64 -11.79 19.29
CA VAL A 105 -18.63 -10.47 18.63
C VAL A 105 -17.73 -10.53 17.38
N ALA A 106 -16.52 -11.07 17.53
CA ALA A 106 -15.58 -11.21 16.42
C ALA A 106 -16.12 -12.12 15.31
N ALA A 107 -16.68 -13.28 15.65
CA ALA A 107 -17.21 -14.25 14.69
C ALA A 107 -18.41 -13.68 13.90
N GLN A 108 -19.34 -12.96 14.58
CA GLN A 108 -20.49 -12.37 13.92
C GLN A 108 -20.10 -11.21 12.99
N LEU A 109 -19.12 -10.40 13.38
CA LEU A 109 -18.57 -9.34 12.51
C LEU A 109 -17.83 -9.91 11.31
N ASP A 110 -17.02 -10.96 11.50
CA ASP A 110 -16.32 -11.63 10.41
C ASP A 110 -17.33 -12.27 9.44
N ALA A 111 -18.35 -12.96 9.94
CA ALA A 111 -19.42 -13.50 9.14
C ALA A 111 -20.15 -12.44 8.31
N ALA A 112 -20.41 -11.27 8.88
CA ALA A 112 -21.06 -10.17 8.19
C ALA A 112 -20.15 -9.52 7.10
N LEU A 113 -18.86 -9.38 7.37
CA LEU A 113 -17.89 -8.70 6.50
C LEU A 113 -17.29 -9.64 5.45
N ALA A 114 -16.69 -10.74 5.88
CA ALA A 114 -16.04 -11.72 5.01
C ALA A 114 -17.03 -12.71 4.41
N GLY A 115 -18.14 -12.96 5.11
CA GLY A 115 -19.15 -13.92 4.76
C GLY A 115 -18.84 -15.34 5.23
N VAL A 116 -19.86 -16.17 5.21
CA VAL A 116 -19.81 -17.58 5.59
C VAL A 116 -20.03 -18.44 4.34
N ILE A 117 -19.25 -19.50 4.20
CA ILE A 117 -19.50 -20.53 3.18
C ILE A 117 -20.68 -21.39 3.66
N GLY A 118 -21.85 -21.19 3.02
CA GLY A 118 -23.09 -21.90 3.38
C GLY A 118 -23.25 -23.23 2.67
N GLY A 119 -22.36 -23.58 1.73
CA GLY A 119 -22.41 -24.81 0.97
C GLY A 119 -21.62 -24.70 -0.33
N SER A 120 -21.73 -25.72 -1.18
CA SER A 120 -21.14 -25.71 -2.51
C SER A 120 -22.16 -26.15 -3.57
N LEU A 121 -22.04 -25.59 -4.77
CA LEU A 121 -22.79 -25.98 -5.95
C LEU A 121 -21.85 -26.66 -6.93
N ILE A 122 -22.28 -27.78 -7.50
CA ILE A 122 -21.51 -28.48 -8.54
C ILE A 122 -21.98 -27.94 -9.89
N GLU A 123 -21.06 -27.31 -10.61
CA GLU A 123 -21.29 -26.85 -11.99
C GLU A 123 -20.33 -27.59 -12.92
N GLY A 124 -20.88 -28.50 -13.70
CA GLY A 124 -20.08 -29.41 -14.53
C GLY A 124 -19.17 -30.33 -13.73
N SER A 125 -17.86 -30.11 -13.77
CA SER A 125 -16.84 -30.85 -13.02
C SER A 125 -16.22 -30.06 -11.85
N GLU A 126 -16.69 -28.84 -11.59
CA GLU A 126 -16.15 -27.96 -10.56
C GLU A 126 -17.14 -27.80 -9.40
N ALA A 127 -16.62 -27.77 -8.17
CA ALA A 127 -17.39 -27.41 -6.99
C ALA A 127 -17.16 -25.92 -6.70
N LEU A 128 -18.25 -25.15 -6.73
CA LEU A 128 -18.23 -23.72 -6.46
C LEU A 128 -18.76 -23.44 -5.06
N ASP A 129 -17.96 -22.80 -4.22
CA ASP A 129 -18.38 -22.41 -2.88
C ASP A 129 -19.41 -21.29 -2.92
N VAL A 130 -20.54 -21.49 -2.24
CA VAL A 130 -21.59 -20.49 -2.06
C VAL A 130 -21.29 -19.67 -0.81
N ARG A 131 -20.88 -18.43 -0.98
CA ARG A 131 -20.59 -17.50 0.12
C ARG A 131 -21.75 -16.55 0.35
N VAL A 132 -22.28 -16.55 1.58
CA VAL A 132 -23.31 -15.64 2.04
C VAL A 132 -22.66 -14.50 2.85
N ARG A 133 -22.91 -13.25 2.48
CA ARG A 133 -22.39 -12.06 3.18
C ARG A 133 -23.33 -10.87 3.00
N LEU A 134 -23.14 -9.82 3.80
CA LEU A 134 -23.82 -8.55 3.60
C LEU A 134 -23.48 -7.96 2.22
N ASP A 135 -24.39 -7.16 1.68
CA ASP A 135 -24.14 -6.49 0.42
C ASP A 135 -22.98 -5.47 0.50
N GLY A 136 -22.47 -5.02 -0.67
CA GLY A 136 -21.32 -4.15 -0.74
C GLY A 136 -21.54 -2.77 -0.10
N ALA A 137 -22.75 -2.22 -0.20
CA ALA A 137 -23.08 -0.91 0.34
C ALA A 137 -23.12 -0.94 1.88
N GLN A 138 -23.71 -1.99 2.44
CA GLN A 138 -23.76 -2.20 3.89
C GLN A 138 -22.35 -2.40 4.49
N ARG A 139 -21.48 -3.16 3.83
CA ARG A 139 -20.10 -3.40 4.28
C ARG A 139 -19.21 -2.16 4.18
N ALA A 140 -19.47 -1.26 3.25
CA ALA A 140 -18.68 -0.05 3.04
C ALA A 140 -19.03 1.09 4.02
N ALA A 141 -20.18 1.02 4.69
CA ALA A 141 -20.66 2.07 5.58
C ALA A 141 -20.34 1.76 7.05
N ALA A 142 -19.49 2.56 7.70
CA ALA A 142 -19.15 2.38 9.10
C ALA A 142 -20.41 2.41 10.03
N GLN A 143 -21.41 3.25 9.69
CA GLN A 143 -22.67 3.30 10.41
C GLN A 143 -23.48 2.00 10.28
N ALA A 144 -23.45 1.35 9.11
CA ALA A 144 -24.14 0.07 8.94
C ALA A 144 -23.49 -1.04 9.79
N LEU A 145 -22.16 -1.01 9.91
CA LEU A 145 -21.42 -1.94 10.79
C LEU A 145 -21.69 -1.66 12.27
N ALA A 146 -21.78 -0.40 12.68
CA ALA A 146 -22.15 -0.02 14.04
C ALA A 146 -23.59 -0.46 14.39
N GLY A 147 -24.48 -0.48 13.42
CA GLY A 147 -25.86 -0.94 13.54
C GLY A 147 -26.06 -2.44 13.40
N LEU A 148 -24.99 -3.23 13.11
CA LEU A 148 -25.10 -4.69 13.01
C LEU A 148 -25.62 -5.27 14.30
N VAL A 149 -26.67 -6.12 14.20
CA VAL A 149 -27.28 -6.77 15.36
C VAL A 149 -26.44 -7.99 15.75
N LEU A 150 -25.93 -7.96 16.97
CA LEU A 150 -25.21 -9.05 17.61
C LEU A 150 -26.21 -9.88 18.43
N VAL A 151 -26.12 -11.19 18.31
CA VAL A 151 -27.03 -12.14 18.97
C VAL A 151 -26.23 -13.00 19.95
N PRO A 152 -26.60 -13.06 21.24
CA PRO A 152 -25.92 -13.97 22.17
C PRO A 152 -26.06 -15.42 21.77
N PRO A 153 -25.08 -16.27 22.10
CA PRO A 153 -25.17 -17.71 21.88
C PRO A 153 -26.40 -18.34 22.56
N GLY A 154 -27.15 -19.16 21.85
CA GLY A 154 -28.36 -19.80 22.37
C GLY A 154 -29.60 -18.94 22.41
N ALA A 155 -29.56 -17.70 21.95
CA ALA A 155 -30.78 -16.92 21.77
C ALA A 155 -31.65 -17.52 20.67
N ASP A 156 -32.96 -17.63 20.97
CA ASP A 156 -33.93 -18.14 19.99
C ASP A 156 -34.11 -17.07 18.87
N PRO A 157 -33.82 -17.37 17.59
CA PRO A 157 -34.04 -16.46 16.49
C PRO A 157 -35.49 -16.00 16.31
N ALA A 158 -36.45 -16.81 16.81
CA ALA A 158 -37.89 -16.47 16.83
C ALA A 158 -38.34 -15.89 18.16
N GLY A 159 -37.42 -15.75 19.13
CA GLY A 159 -37.73 -15.31 20.49
C GLY A 159 -37.82 -13.80 20.70
N ALA A 160 -38.12 -13.41 21.91
CA ALA A 160 -38.33 -12.02 22.34
C ALA A 160 -37.03 -11.20 22.46
N TYR A 161 -35.85 -11.75 22.15
CA TYR A 161 -34.58 -11.05 22.26
C TYR A 161 -34.13 -10.53 20.89
N PRO A 162 -34.27 -9.24 20.62
CA PRO A 162 -34.01 -8.68 19.28
C PRO A 162 -32.51 -8.54 18.96
N GLY A 163 -31.61 -8.99 19.83
CA GLY A 163 -30.18 -8.73 19.73
C GLY A 163 -29.80 -7.29 20.11
N VAL A 164 -28.54 -7.00 20.09
CA VAL A 164 -28.00 -5.66 20.42
C VAL A 164 -27.19 -5.11 19.25
N PRO A 165 -27.27 -3.81 18.94
CA PRO A 165 -26.43 -3.23 17.91
C PRO A 165 -24.96 -3.28 18.35
N ALA A 166 -24.06 -3.53 17.42
CA ALA A 166 -22.62 -3.56 17.70
C ALA A 166 -22.09 -2.28 18.36
N SER A 167 -22.74 -1.13 18.09
CA SER A 167 -22.44 0.14 18.75
C SER A 167 -22.74 0.18 20.25
N ALA A 168 -23.52 -0.77 20.79
CA ALA A 168 -23.79 -0.86 22.23
C ALA A 168 -22.62 -1.49 23.01
N VAL A 169 -21.80 -2.29 22.34
CA VAL A 169 -20.66 -3.02 22.93
C VAL A 169 -19.31 -2.59 22.36
N ALA A 170 -19.28 -1.77 21.32
CA ALA A 170 -18.02 -1.43 20.67
C ALA A 170 -18.07 -0.06 19.99
N THR A 171 -16.91 0.58 19.92
CA THR A 171 -16.70 1.83 19.17
C THR A 171 -15.86 1.54 17.94
N LEU A 172 -16.33 1.95 16.76
CA LEU A 172 -15.61 1.86 15.51
C LEU A 172 -14.75 3.11 15.30
N ARG A 173 -13.45 2.92 15.15
CA ARG A 173 -12.50 3.99 14.86
C ARG A 173 -11.72 3.73 13.58
N LEU A 174 -11.63 4.75 12.73
CA LEU A 174 -10.73 4.74 11.60
C LEU A 174 -9.34 5.12 12.12
N VAL A 175 -8.40 4.19 12.02
CA VAL A 175 -7.00 4.38 12.45
C VAL A 175 -6.06 4.22 11.25
N PRO A 176 -4.88 4.86 11.27
CA PRO A 176 -3.86 4.56 10.28
C PRO A 176 -3.54 3.06 10.29
N GLY A 177 -3.48 2.44 9.14
CA GLY A 177 -3.06 1.04 9.03
C GLY A 177 -1.59 0.87 9.38
N GLU A 178 -1.21 -0.36 9.70
CA GLU A 178 0.19 -0.68 9.96
C GLU A 178 0.95 -0.81 8.63
N PRO A 179 2.10 -0.13 8.48
CA PRO A 179 2.90 -0.24 7.27
C PRO A 179 3.55 -1.62 7.18
N VAL A 180 3.77 -2.07 5.95
CA VAL A 180 4.54 -3.30 5.71
C VAL A 180 6.01 -3.05 6.00
N ILE A 181 6.55 -3.73 7.00
CA ILE A 181 7.95 -3.63 7.39
C ILE A 181 8.79 -4.51 6.45
N THR A 182 9.49 -3.88 5.54
CA THR A 182 10.42 -4.58 4.64
C THR A 182 11.81 -4.66 5.28
N ARG A 183 12.45 -5.83 5.13
CA ARG A 183 13.85 -6.03 5.49
C ARG A 183 14.64 -6.43 4.25
N ARG A 184 15.85 -5.92 4.15
CA ARG A 184 16.82 -6.29 3.11
C ARG A 184 18.15 -6.59 3.78
N ASP A 185 18.68 -7.76 3.54
CA ASP A 185 19.90 -8.23 4.20
C ASP A 185 19.83 -8.15 5.74
N GLY A 186 18.64 -8.44 6.30
CA GLY A 186 18.38 -8.39 7.75
C GLY A 186 18.05 -7.01 8.31
N GLU A 187 18.41 -5.91 7.65
CA GLU A 187 18.16 -4.54 8.08
C GLU A 187 16.76 -4.05 7.64
N ARG A 188 16.10 -3.26 8.50
CA ARG A 188 14.85 -2.58 8.12
C ARG A 188 15.16 -1.51 7.07
N VAL A 189 14.29 -1.40 6.07
CA VAL A 189 14.44 -0.44 4.98
C VAL A 189 13.14 0.30 4.72
N ASN A 190 13.25 1.63 4.59
CA ASN A 190 12.23 2.46 3.97
C ASN A 190 12.70 2.83 2.55
N THR A 191 11.92 2.44 1.55
CA THR A 191 12.24 2.70 0.15
C THR A 191 11.43 3.89 -0.34
N VAL A 192 12.11 4.98 -0.68
CA VAL A 192 11.52 6.16 -1.30
C VAL A 192 11.64 6.02 -2.81
N GLN A 193 10.52 5.98 -3.49
CA GLN A 193 10.38 5.75 -4.92
C GLN A 193 10.00 7.04 -5.63
N GLY A 194 10.67 7.33 -6.74
CA GLY A 194 10.36 8.43 -7.64
C GLY A 194 10.02 7.92 -9.03
N PHE A 195 8.88 8.38 -9.55
CA PHE A 195 8.41 8.06 -10.90
C PHE A 195 8.65 9.28 -11.79
N VAL A 196 9.35 9.06 -12.89
CA VAL A 196 9.78 10.11 -13.81
C VAL A 196 8.74 10.40 -14.87
N HIS A 197 8.75 11.63 -15.40
CA HIS A 197 8.00 11.97 -16.61
C HIS A 197 8.45 11.11 -17.80
N LEU A 198 7.51 10.89 -18.72
CA LEU A 198 7.84 10.16 -19.95
C LEU A 198 8.93 10.91 -20.74
N GLY A 199 9.97 10.17 -21.14
CA GLY A 199 11.10 10.72 -21.89
C GLY A 199 12.27 11.21 -21.02
N VAL A 200 12.12 11.27 -19.71
CA VAL A 200 13.23 11.59 -18.78
C VAL A 200 13.98 10.30 -18.46
N LEU A 201 15.30 10.38 -18.50
CA LEU A 201 16.16 9.25 -18.13
C LEU A 201 16.24 9.12 -16.61
N PRO A 202 16.16 7.89 -16.06
CA PRO A 202 16.27 7.64 -14.63
C PRO A 202 17.55 8.23 -14.00
N GLU A 203 18.66 8.19 -14.73
CA GLU A 203 19.95 8.72 -14.28
C GLU A 203 19.94 10.26 -14.14
N GLU A 204 19.31 10.95 -15.08
CA GLU A 204 19.15 12.43 -15.02
C GLU A 204 18.26 12.82 -13.84
N ALA A 205 17.14 12.13 -13.68
CA ALA A 205 16.25 12.36 -12.55
C ALA A 205 16.93 12.05 -11.20
N LEU A 206 17.72 10.97 -11.12
CA LEU A 206 18.48 10.66 -9.92
C LEU A 206 19.54 11.71 -9.60
N ALA A 207 20.23 12.26 -10.62
CA ALA A 207 21.20 13.33 -10.45
C ALA A 207 20.51 14.58 -9.88
N ALA A 208 19.38 14.99 -10.45
CA ALA A 208 18.60 16.13 -9.98
C ALA A 208 18.07 15.92 -8.54
N VAL A 209 17.63 14.70 -8.19
CA VAL A 209 17.23 14.36 -6.82
C VAL A 209 18.41 14.49 -5.84
N ARG A 210 19.59 13.98 -6.21
CA ARG A 210 20.80 14.10 -5.36
C ARG A 210 21.21 15.57 -5.15
N GLU A 211 21.15 16.37 -6.19
CA GLU A 211 21.41 17.80 -6.13
C GLU A 211 20.44 18.49 -5.18
N ARG A 212 19.11 18.19 -5.30
CA ARG A 212 18.09 18.76 -4.44
C ARG A 212 18.26 18.37 -2.98
N VAL A 213 18.55 17.09 -2.69
CA VAL A 213 18.83 16.57 -1.34
C VAL A 213 20.06 17.26 -0.74
N THR A 214 21.13 17.43 -1.54
CA THR A 214 22.35 18.10 -1.10
C THR A 214 22.12 19.59 -0.84
N ALA A 215 21.41 20.28 -1.72
CA ALA A 215 21.07 21.70 -1.58
C ALA A 215 20.19 21.96 -0.34
N ALA A 216 19.33 21.01 0.04
CA ALA A 216 18.56 21.09 1.27
C ALA A 216 19.39 20.80 2.54
N GLY A 217 20.66 20.41 2.40
CA GLY A 217 21.50 19.99 3.53
C GLY A 217 21.01 18.71 4.22
N TRP A 218 20.12 17.96 3.60
CA TRP A 218 19.56 16.76 4.19
C TRP A 218 20.61 15.64 4.28
N ARG A 219 20.67 15.00 5.43
CA ARG A 219 21.52 13.83 5.69
C ARG A 219 20.75 12.77 6.46
N PRO A 220 21.04 11.48 6.24
CA PRO A 220 20.43 10.45 7.04
C PRO A 220 20.75 10.67 8.52
N PRO A 221 19.83 10.36 9.44
CA PRO A 221 20.08 10.41 10.88
C PRO A 221 21.29 9.57 11.29
N ALA A 222 21.87 9.87 12.46
CA ALA A 222 23.01 9.11 12.98
C ALA A 222 22.63 7.62 13.16
N GLY A 223 23.47 6.72 12.65
CA GLY A 223 23.21 5.28 12.65
C GLY A 223 22.30 4.79 11.51
N TYR A 224 21.91 5.69 10.59
CA TYR A 224 21.14 5.34 9.39
C TYR A 224 22.02 5.50 8.14
N ARG A 225 21.74 4.69 7.12
CA ARG A 225 22.44 4.81 5.84
C ARG A 225 21.47 4.94 4.68
N LEU A 226 21.85 5.75 3.72
CA LEU A 226 21.15 5.93 2.47
C LEU A 226 21.87 5.18 1.35
N ALA A 227 21.13 4.40 0.58
CA ALA A 227 21.63 3.73 -0.62
C ALA A 227 20.73 4.05 -1.82
N VAL A 228 21.31 4.02 -3.00
CA VAL A 228 20.56 4.14 -4.26
C VAL A 228 20.10 2.77 -4.72
N GLY A 229 18.92 2.72 -5.32
CA GLY A 229 18.35 1.55 -5.96
C GLY A 229 17.62 1.94 -7.25
N GLY A 230 16.76 1.06 -7.74
CA GLY A 230 15.98 1.30 -8.96
C GLY A 230 16.68 0.90 -10.24
N ASP A 231 16.21 1.44 -11.36
CA ASP A 231 16.71 1.09 -12.70
C ASP A 231 18.18 1.48 -12.89
N SER A 232 18.61 2.59 -12.31
CA SER A 232 19.99 3.07 -12.36
C SER A 232 20.99 2.13 -11.64
N ASP A 233 20.59 1.55 -10.50
CA ASP A 233 21.42 0.58 -9.77
C ASP A 233 21.52 -0.75 -10.54
N ALA A 234 20.40 -1.23 -11.07
CA ALA A 234 20.37 -2.45 -11.88
C ALA A 234 21.23 -2.34 -13.13
N ARG A 235 21.18 -1.19 -13.83
CA ARG A 235 22.04 -0.92 -15.01
C ARG A 235 23.51 -0.77 -14.63
N GLY A 236 23.81 -0.04 -13.55
CA GLY A 236 25.17 0.08 -13.05
C GLY A 236 25.79 -1.27 -12.67
N ALA A 237 25.01 -2.16 -12.05
CA ALA A 237 25.46 -3.53 -11.75
C ALA A 237 25.67 -4.33 -13.03
N ALA A 238 24.80 -4.24 -14.03
CA ALA A 238 24.96 -4.92 -15.31
C ALA A 238 26.22 -4.44 -16.06
N VAL A 239 26.48 -3.13 -16.09
CA VAL A 239 27.68 -2.56 -16.72
C VAL A 239 28.95 -3.02 -15.99
N ARG A 240 28.97 -3.03 -14.65
CA ARG A 240 30.12 -3.55 -13.88
C ARG A 240 30.35 -5.03 -14.16
N ASN A 241 29.29 -5.82 -14.23
CA ASN A 241 29.40 -7.26 -14.51
C ASN A 241 29.86 -7.55 -15.95
N LEU A 242 29.56 -6.69 -16.92
CA LEU A 242 30.07 -6.80 -18.30
C LEU A 242 31.49 -6.28 -18.43
N ALA A 243 31.92 -5.30 -17.66
CA ALA A 243 33.28 -4.78 -17.67
C ALA A 243 34.28 -5.71 -16.98
N SER A 244 33.85 -6.50 -16.01
CA SER A 244 34.70 -7.43 -15.26
C SER A 244 35.39 -8.48 -16.16
N PRO A 245 34.74 -9.19 -17.10
CA PRO A 245 35.43 -10.14 -17.98
C PRO A 245 36.27 -9.47 -19.06
N LEU A 246 35.97 -8.22 -19.48
CA LEU A 246 36.78 -7.49 -20.46
C LEU A 246 38.18 -7.14 -19.94
N GLY A 247 38.33 -6.88 -18.65
CA GLY A 247 39.62 -6.67 -17.99
C GLY A 247 40.48 -7.92 -17.94
N LEU A 248 39.88 -9.13 -17.96
CA LEU A 248 40.59 -10.42 -17.98
C LEU A 248 41.06 -10.83 -19.39
N ILE A 249 40.44 -10.29 -20.44
CA ILE A 249 40.80 -10.58 -21.85
C ILE A 249 41.91 -9.63 -22.33
N ALA A 250 42.10 -8.48 -21.65
CA ALA A 250 43.09 -7.47 -22.02
C ALA A 250 44.43 -7.59 -21.25
N ALA A 251 44.54 -8.55 -20.34
CA ALA A 251 45.76 -8.90 -19.59
C ALA A 251 46.39 -10.19 -20.12
#